data_eadbf917307b305b062db55bf4c954dd
#
_entry.id   eadbf917307b305b062db55bf4c954dd
#
_cell.length_a   1.000
_cell.length_b   1.000
_cell.length_c   1.000
_cell.angle_alpha   90.00
_cell.angle_beta   90.00
_cell.angle_gamma   90.00
#
_symmetry.space_group_name_H-M   'P 1'
#
loop_
_entity.id
_entity.type
_entity.pdbx_description
1 polymer ?
#
loop_
_entity_poly.entity_id
_entity_poly.type
_entity_poly.pdbx_seq_one_letter_code
_entity_poly.pdbx_strand_id
1 'polypeptide(L)'
;MLLCDKKWVVKLPKRQEVKAALQREFALYTFLCQQPLPFRIPQPVYICDDFSVLTFLDGTHLSYRNYQRLCESEKEALAYDEAQFLRALHGVLVDVGVPPLCDAAEDKRQRLKREQTEICGILDNAGLLSNVLREKIAAIYMNLFSSQTLFQYTPCLVHNDFSADNLIFRNDRLYGVMDFGDFIIGDPDNDFYCILDSSRDDFGKDFGRKVLRHYAHPAPEIAERKAEIHESYWPLEQIFLGSRRRNAAYIRQGLRKLRRLDPKAFVF
;
A
#
# COMPACT_ATOMS: atom_id res chain seq x y z
N MET A 1 -14.59 4.10 11.89
CA MET A 1 -15.42 3.95 10.68
C MET A 1 -16.77 3.39 11.10
N LEU A 2 -17.87 3.96 10.59
CA LEU A 2 -19.24 3.53 10.86
C LEU A 2 -19.94 3.25 9.53
N LEU A 3 -20.68 2.16 9.45
CA LEU A 3 -21.54 1.83 8.30
C LEU A 3 -22.99 2.21 8.64
N CYS A 4 -23.60 3.05 7.79
CA CYS A 4 -24.97 3.52 7.96
C CYS A 4 -25.85 2.98 6.84
N ASP A 5 -26.90 2.23 7.21
CA ASP A 5 -27.94 1.66 6.31
C ASP A 5 -27.40 0.88 5.09
N LYS A 6 -26.19 0.31 5.19
CA LYS A 6 -25.50 -0.31 4.04
C LYS A 6 -25.41 0.59 2.80
N LYS A 7 -25.48 1.90 2.99
CA LYS A 7 -25.40 2.91 1.92
C LYS A 7 -24.20 3.84 2.09
N TRP A 8 -23.86 4.14 3.34
CA TRP A 8 -22.90 5.18 3.67
C TRP A 8 -21.82 4.65 4.60
N VAL A 9 -20.60 5.07 4.35
CA VAL A 9 -19.45 4.86 5.24
C VAL A 9 -19.04 6.20 5.81
N VAL A 10 -19.10 6.34 7.13
CA VAL A 10 -18.62 7.52 7.85
C VAL A 10 -17.23 7.25 8.39
N LYS A 11 -16.23 7.98 7.89
CA LYS A 11 -14.85 7.95 8.40
C LYS A 11 -14.67 9.07 9.41
N LEU A 12 -14.31 8.71 10.64
CA LEU A 12 -14.06 9.63 11.76
C LEU A 12 -12.55 9.67 12.01
N PRO A 13 -11.91 10.84 11.98
CA PRO A 13 -10.50 10.96 12.32
C PRO A 13 -10.31 10.67 13.81
N LYS A 14 -9.53 9.66 14.13
CA LYS A 14 -9.24 9.29 15.53
C LYS A 14 -8.31 10.29 16.24
N ARG A 15 -7.65 11.19 15.48
CA ARG A 15 -6.66 12.15 15.94
C ARG A 15 -6.59 13.33 14.99
N GLN A 16 -6.07 14.47 15.48
CA GLN A 16 -5.92 15.69 14.69
C GLN A 16 -5.03 15.46 13.43
N GLU A 17 -3.97 14.66 13.57
CA GLU A 17 -3.03 14.39 12.47
C GLU A 17 -3.69 13.62 11.30
N VAL A 18 -4.78 12.90 11.58
CA VAL A 18 -5.52 12.12 10.57
C VAL A 18 -6.50 12.98 9.77
N LYS A 19 -6.83 14.19 10.26
CA LYS A 19 -7.78 15.09 9.56
C LYS A 19 -7.29 15.48 8.17
N ALA A 20 -6.02 15.84 8.05
CA ALA A 20 -5.43 16.20 6.75
C ALA A 20 -5.44 15.02 5.78
N ALA A 21 -5.15 13.80 6.26
CA ALA A 21 -5.21 12.59 5.44
C ALA A 21 -6.65 12.32 4.96
N LEU A 22 -7.66 12.52 5.82
CA LEU A 22 -9.06 12.36 5.46
C LEU A 22 -9.51 13.36 4.38
N GLN A 23 -9.06 14.60 4.47
CA GLN A 23 -9.33 15.63 3.46
C GLN A 23 -8.66 15.30 2.12
N ARG A 24 -7.42 14.84 2.16
CA ARG A 24 -6.68 14.39 0.97
C ARG A 24 -7.38 13.21 0.29
N GLU A 25 -7.76 12.19 1.05
CA GLU A 25 -8.47 11.02 0.53
C GLU A 25 -9.80 11.42 -0.12
N PHE A 26 -10.58 12.28 0.53
CA PHE A 26 -11.85 12.78 -0.01
C PHE A 26 -11.68 13.57 -1.32
N ALA A 27 -10.65 14.41 -1.39
CA ALA A 27 -10.32 15.14 -2.61
C ALA A 27 -9.88 14.20 -3.74
N LEU A 28 -9.11 13.15 -3.43
CA LEU A 28 -8.74 12.14 -4.41
C LEU A 28 -9.98 11.41 -4.94
N TYR A 29 -10.90 10.98 -4.08
CA TYR A 29 -12.15 10.36 -4.54
C TYR A 29 -12.95 11.31 -5.45
N THR A 30 -13.03 12.59 -5.10
CA THR A 30 -13.72 13.61 -5.92
C THR A 30 -13.08 13.71 -7.31
N PHE A 31 -11.77 13.68 -7.38
CA PHE A 31 -11.01 13.69 -8.62
C PHE A 31 -11.19 12.39 -9.42
N LEU A 32 -11.02 11.24 -8.77
CA LEU A 32 -11.09 9.93 -9.41
C LEU A 32 -12.50 9.60 -9.95
N CYS A 33 -13.56 10.12 -9.34
CA CYS A 33 -14.93 9.96 -9.84
C CYS A 33 -15.15 10.59 -11.21
N GLN A 34 -14.27 11.47 -11.64
CA GLN A 34 -14.28 12.11 -12.96
C GLN A 34 -13.41 11.39 -13.99
N GLN A 35 -12.67 10.36 -13.55
CA GLN A 35 -11.79 9.58 -14.41
C GLN A 35 -12.47 8.31 -14.92
N PRO A 36 -12.09 7.82 -16.12
CA PRO A 36 -12.67 6.62 -16.72
C PRO A 36 -12.09 5.34 -16.08
N LEU A 37 -12.32 5.14 -14.77
CA LEU A 37 -11.90 3.92 -14.11
C LEU A 37 -12.80 2.74 -14.49
N PRO A 38 -12.25 1.52 -14.73
CA PRO A 38 -13.02 0.37 -15.18
C PRO A 38 -13.87 -0.27 -14.07
N PHE A 39 -13.58 0.04 -12.80
CA PHE A 39 -14.26 -0.49 -11.62
C PHE A 39 -14.73 0.62 -10.70
N ARG A 40 -15.60 0.28 -9.76
CA ARG A 40 -16.18 1.25 -8.85
C ARG A 40 -15.20 1.65 -7.74
N ILE A 41 -15.32 2.89 -7.32
CA ILE A 41 -14.70 3.41 -6.11
C ILE A 41 -15.79 4.05 -5.24
N PRO A 42 -15.59 4.19 -3.92
CA PRO A 42 -16.49 4.96 -3.07
C PRO A 42 -16.69 6.37 -3.62
N GLN A 43 -17.96 6.82 -3.69
CA GLN A 43 -18.28 8.17 -4.14
C GLN A 43 -18.23 9.12 -2.93
N PRO A 44 -17.55 10.26 -3.02
CA PRO A 44 -17.55 11.27 -1.96
C PRO A 44 -18.94 11.92 -1.87
N VAL A 45 -19.47 12.01 -0.65
CA VAL A 45 -20.81 12.53 -0.39
C VAL A 45 -20.76 13.82 0.42
N TYR A 46 -19.99 13.80 1.52
CA TYR A 46 -19.89 14.94 2.41
C TYR A 46 -18.57 14.92 3.19
N ILE A 47 -18.01 16.07 3.45
CA ILE A 47 -16.84 16.23 4.32
C ILE A 47 -16.99 17.48 5.19
N CYS A 48 -16.57 17.37 6.45
CA CYS A 48 -16.34 18.49 7.36
C CYS A 48 -15.07 18.21 8.19
N ASP A 49 -14.78 19.07 9.15
CA ASP A 49 -13.58 18.94 9.99
C ASP A 49 -13.57 17.67 10.85
N ASP A 50 -14.75 17.11 11.16
CA ASP A 50 -14.89 16.01 12.11
C ASP A 50 -15.13 14.66 11.46
N PHE A 51 -15.59 14.60 10.21
CA PHE A 51 -15.82 13.35 9.50
C PHE A 51 -15.95 13.52 7.98
N SER A 52 -15.81 12.42 7.25
CA SER A 52 -16.21 12.31 5.85
C SER A 52 -17.23 11.20 5.66
N VAL A 53 -18.06 11.36 4.63
CA VAL A 53 -19.08 10.38 4.22
C VAL A 53 -18.80 9.98 2.78
N LEU A 54 -18.67 8.67 2.58
CA LEU A 54 -18.52 8.05 1.27
C LEU A 54 -19.66 7.07 1.03
N THR A 55 -19.93 6.73 -0.22
CA THR A 55 -20.85 5.63 -0.51
C THR A 55 -20.24 4.29 -0.10
N PHE A 56 -21.07 3.39 0.38
CA PHE A 56 -20.67 2.01 0.64
C PHE A 56 -20.60 1.22 -0.68
N LEU A 57 -19.54 0.47 -0.86
CA LEU A 57 -19.44 -0.52 -1.94
C LEU A 57 -19.97 -1.86 -1.43
N ASP A 58 -21.15 -2.23 -1.91
CA ASP A 58 -21.77 -3.51 -1.56
C ASP A 58 -21.11 -4.64 -2.33
N GLY A 59 -20.63 -5.66 -1.62
CA GLY A 59 -19.92 -6.83 -2.13
C GLY A 59 -19.23 -7.60 -1.01
N THR A 60 -18.30 -8.46 -1.37
CA THR A 60 -17.57 -9.29 -0.42
C THR A 60 -16.06 -9.18 -0.64
N HIS A 61 -15.30 -9.44 0.42
CA HIS A 61 -13.85 -9.69 0.26
C HIS A 61 -13.62 -11.14 -0.16
N LEU A 62 -12.63 -11.36 -1.01
CA LEU A 62 -12.22 -12.69 -1.44
C LEU A 62 -11.10 -13.18 -0.51
N SER A 63 -11.39 -14.19 0.31
CA SER A 63 -10.36 -14.80 1.13
C SER A 63 -9.45 -15.71 0.30
N TYR A 64 -8.19 -15.91 0.73
CA TYR A 64 -7.27 -16.87 0.11
C TYR A 64 -7.90 -18.25 -0.06
N ARG A 65 -8.66 -18.74 0.93
CA ARG A 65 -9.36 -20.02 0.87
C ARG A 65 -10.39 -20.09 -0.27
N ASN A 66 -11.11 -19.00 -0.50
CA ASN A 66 -12.10 -18.93 -1.59
C ASN A 66 -11.40 -18.79 -2.94
N TYR A 67 -10.35 -17.95 -3.02
CA TYR A 67 -9.49 -17.86 -4.22
C TYR A 67 -8.95 -19.23 -4.64
N GLN A 68 -8.49 -20.07 -3.71
CA GLN A 68 -7.99 -21.41 -4.03
C GLN A 68 -9.03 -22.33 -4.68
N ARG A 69 -10.32 -22.07 -4.50
CA ARG A 69 -11.41 -22.86 -5.09
C ARG A 69 -11.78 -22.43 -6.50
N LEU A 70 -11.30 -21.25 -6.91
CA LEU A 70 -11.51 -20.77 -8.26
C LEU A 70 -10.76 -21.66 -9.27
N CYS A 71 -11.36 -21.88 -10.41
CA CYS A 71 -10.69 -22.51 -11.53
C CYS A 71 -9.65 -21.55 -12.16
N GLU A 72 -8.75 -22.06 -12.99
CA GLU A 72 -7.70 -21.24 -13.58
C GLU A 72 -8.24 -20.10 -14.44
N SER A 73 -9.33 -20.30 -15.16
CA SER A 73 -9.95 -19.23 -15.97
C SER A 73 -10.53 -18.12 -15.10
N GLU A 74 -11.08 -18.43 -13.92
CA GLU A 74 -11.57 -17.44 -12.96
C GLU A 74 -10.42 -16.66 -12.33
N LYS A 75 -9.33 -17.34 -11.98
CA LYS A 75 -8.10 -16.70 -11.47
C LYS A 75 -7.47 -15.78 -12.52
N GLU A 76 -7.43 -16.21 -13.79
CA GLU A 76 -6.97 -15.36 -14.89
C GLU A 76 -7.86 -14.13 -15.10
N ALA A 77 -9.19 -14.32 -15.03
CA ALA A 77 -10.13 -13.22 -15.15
C ALA A 77 -9.99 -12.20 -14.01
N LEU A 78 -9.76 -12.69 -12.77
CA LEU A 78 -9.51 -11.86 -11.60
C LEU A 78 -8.21 -11.07 -11.76
N ALA A 79 -7.12 -11.73 -12.17
CA ALA A 79 -5.84 -11.07 -12.40
C ALA A 79 -5.92 -10.02 -13.52
N TYR A 80 -6.71 -10.29 -14.54
CA TYR A 80 -6.98 -9.32 -15.59
C TYR A 80 -7.72 -8.08 -15.05
N ASP A 81 -8.74 -8.28 -14.21
CA ASP A 81 -9.52 -7.19 -13.62
C ASP A 81 -8.62 -6.26 -12.77
N GLU A 82 -7.81 -6.84 -11.87
CA GLU A 82 -6.88 -6.06 -11.05
C GLU A 82 -5.86 -5.30 -11.90
N ALA A 83 -5.30 -5.97 -12.90
CA ALA A 83 -4.36 -5.34 -13.83
C ALA A 83 -5.00 -4.18 -14.62
N GLN A 84 -6.27 -4.31 -15.05
CA GLN A 84 -6.98 -3.23 -15.75
C GLN A 84 -7.23 -2.04 -14.83
N PHE A 85 -7.56 -2.29 -13.55
CA PHE A 85 -7.71 -1.23 -12.57
C PHE A 85 -6.39 -0.48 -12.36
N LEU A 86 -5.31 -1.20 -12.08
CA LEU A 86 -3.99 -0.59 -11.86
C LEU A 86 -3.49 0.19 -13.09
N ARG A 87 -3.68 -0.35 -14.29
CA ARG A 87 -3.33 0.39 -15.53
C ARG A 87 -4.11 1.69 -15.66
N ALA A 88 -5.40 1.66 -15.37
CA ALA A 88 -6.23 2.85 -15.42
C ALA A 88 -5.82 3.87 -14.36
N LEU A 89 -5.57 3.42 -13.12
CA LEU A 89 -5.14 4.26 -12.01
C LEU A 89 -3.78 4.92 -12.30
N HIS A 90 -2.78 4.13 -12.70
CA HIS A 90 -1.43 4.61 -13.00
C HIS A 90 -1.38 5.48 -14.26
N GLY A 91 -2.37 5.33 -15.15
CA GLY A 91 -2.53 6.19 -16.34
C GLY A 91 -3.23 7.52 -16.08
N VAL A 92 -3.75 7.74 -14.87
CA VAL A 92 -4.42 9.01 -14.52
C VAL A 92 -3.38 10.12 -14.49
N LEU A 93 -3.62 11.15 -15.31
CA LEU A 93 -2.79 12.35 -15.28
C LEU A 93 -3.17 13.21 -14.08
N VAL A 94 -2.31 13.23 -13.09
CA VAL A 94 -2.47 14.10 -11.92
C VAL A 94 -1.71 15.39 -12.16
N ASP A 95 -2.46 16.51 -12.24
CA ASP A 95 -1.83 17.82 -12.18
C ASP A 95 -1.37 18.06 -10.72
N VAL A 96 -0.06 17.98 -10.50
CA VAL A 96 0.57 18.22 -9.20
C VAL A 96 0.33 19.65 -8.66
N GLY A 97 -0.22 20.54 -9.49
CA GLY A 97 -0.65 21.88 -9.08
C GLY A 97 -2.01 21.90 -8.39
N VAL A 98 -2.77 20.79 -8.34
CA VAL A 98 -4.10 20.74 -7.70
C VAL A 98 -3.96 20.39 -6.22
N PRO A 99 -4.15 21.35 -5.29
CA PRO A 99 -4.27 21.04 -3.87
C PRO A 99 -5.53 20.20 -3.61
N PRO A 100 -5.48 19.18 -2.74
CA PRO A 100 -4.36 18.74 -1.88
C PRO A 100 -3.53 17.58 -2.46
N LEU A 101 -3.62 17.30 -3.77
CA LEU A 101 -2.92 16.16 -4.39
C LEU A 101 -1.41 16.43 -4.54
N CYS A 102 -1.00 17.69 -4.62
CA CYS A 102 0.42 18.08 -4.70
C CYS A 102 1.25 17.57 -3.51
N ASP A 103 0.66 17.47 -2.32
CA ASP A 103 1.35 16.97 -1.12
C ASP A 103 1.54 15.45 -1.11
N ALA A 104 0.98 14.76 -2.10
CA ALA A 104 1.11 13.31 -2.23
C ALA A 104 2.37 12.88 -3.00
N ALA A 105 3.12 13.82 -3.59
CA ALA A 105 4.38 13.50 -4.25
C ALA A 105 5.40 12.97 -3.24
N GLU A 106 5.91 11.76 -3.51
CA GLU A 106 6.85 11.08 -2.63
C GLU A 106 8.24 10.97 -3.26
N ASP A 107 9.24 11.54 -2.58
CA ASP A 107 10.62 11.15 -2.80
C ASP A 107 10.95 9.91 -1.93
N LYS A 108 10.94 8.74 -2.56
CA LYS A 108 11.21 7.45 -1.90
C LYS A 108 12.53 7.47 -1.11
N ARG A 109 13.57 8.12 -1.61
CA ARG A 109 14.87 8.20 -0.93
C ARG A 109 14.79 9.05 0.34
N GLN A 110 14.09 10.17 0.29
CA GLN A 110 13.86 11.01 1.47
C GLN A 110 12.95 10.32 2.48
N ARG A 111 11.91 9.60 2.02
CA ARG A 111 11.04 8.80 2.88
C ARG A 111 11.85 7.78 3.67
N LEU A 112 12.66 6.97 3.01
CA LEU A 112 13.49 5.94 3.66
C LEU A 112 14.48 6.55 4.67
N LYS A 113 15.07 7.73 4.38
CA LYS A 113 15.94 8.43 5.35
C LYS A 113 15.18 8.86 6.60
N ARG A 114 13.98 9.43 6.44
CA ARG A 114 13.13 9.80 7.59
C ARG A 114 12.74 8.58 8.41
N GLU A 115 12.31 7.52 7.75
CA GLU A 115 11.91 6.26 8.37
C GLU A 115 13.05 5.66 9.20
N GLN A 116 14.26 5.59 8.66
CA GLN A 116 15.45 5.13 9.39
C GLN A 116 15.67 5.94 10.67
N THR A 117 15.59 7.26 10.58
CA THR A 117 15.77 8.16 11.72
C THR A 117 14.68 7.95 12.77
N GLU A 118 13.43 7.89 12.36
CA GLU A 118 12.28 7.70 13.25
C GLU A 118 12.33 6.33 13.94
N ILE A 119 12.66 5.25 13.23
CA ILE A 119 12.79 3.90 13.80
C ILE A 119 13.88 3.88 14.88
N CYS A 120 15.04 4.45 14.60
CA CYS A 120 16.11 4.55 15.60
C CYS A 120 15.64 5.33 16.83
N GLY A 121 14.95 6.45 16.65
CA GLY A 121 14.39 7.25 17.75
C GLY A 121 13.33 6.49 18.55
N ILE A 122 12.42 5.77 17.89
CA ILE A 122 11.38 4.94 18.53
C ILE A 122 12.02 3.89 19.44
N LEU A 123 13.04 3.19 18.94
CA LEU A 123 13.70 2.11 19.66
C LEU A 123 14.60 2.66 20.80
N ASP A 124 15.24 3.80 20.59
CA ASP A 124 16.10 4.46 21.59
C ASP A 124 15.25 4.96 22.78
N ASN A 125 14.17 5.68 22.50
CA ASN A 125 13.22 6.16 23.51
C ASN A 125 12.58 5.03 24.33
N ALA A 126 12.45 3.84 23.73
CA ALA A 126 11.96 2.65 24.41
C ALA A 126 13.05 1.87 25.16
N GLY A 127 14.32 2.29 25.12
CA GLY A 127 15.45 1.55 25.69
C GLY A 127 15.75 0.22 25.02
N LEU A 128 15.33 0.06 23.74
CA LEU A 128 15.44 -1.19 22.99
C LEU A 128 16.55 -1.17 21.92
N LEU A 129 17.19 -0.02 21.68
CA LEU A 129 18.19 0.16 20.65
C LEU A 129 19.60 -0.14 21.17
N SER A 130 20.05 -1.38 21.03
CA SER A 130 21.46 -1.75 21.26
C SER A 130 22.36 -1.29 20.10
N ASN A 131 23.69 -1.20 20.33
CA ASN A 131 24.66 -0.89 19.27
C ASN A 131 24.57 -1.89 18.12
N VAL A 132 24.46 -3.19 18.42
CA VAL A 132 24.30 -4.26 17.41
C VAL A 132 23.04 -4.04 16.57
N LEU A 133 21.94 -3.62 17.18
CA LEU A 133 20.69 -3.37 16.45
C LEU A 133 20.80 -2.10 15.60
N ARG A 134 21.44 -1.06 16.11
CA ARG A 134 21.73 0.19 15.37
C ARG A 134 22.57 -0.09 14.11
N GLU A 135 23.65 -0.86 14.26
CA GLU A 135 24.50 -1.26 13.13
C GLU A 135 23.73 -2.10 12.11
N LYS A 136 22.89 -3.02 12.58
CA LYS A 136 22.02 -3.83 11.70
C LYS A 136 21.05 -2.95 10.90
N ILE A 137 20.36 -2.03 11.54
CA ILE A 137 19.45 -1.08 10.86
C ILE A 137 20.23 -0.24 9.83
N ALA A 138 21.38 0.30 10.21
CA ALA A 138 22.23 1.08 9.31
C ALA A 138 22.66 0.26 8.08
N ALA A 139 23.06 -1.00 8.27
CA ALA A 139 23.45 -1.89 7.16
C ALA A 139 22.28 -2.17 6.21
N ILE A 140 21.07 -2.42 6.74
CA ILE A 140 19.87 -2.62 5.91
C ILE A 140 19.60 -1.38 5.05
N TYR A 141 19.54 -0.19 5.66
CA TYR A 141 19.27 1.05 4.90
C TYR A 141 20.41 1.39 3.93
N MET A 142 21.67 1.11 4.27
CA MET A 142 22.79 1.29 3.33
C MET A 142 22.59 0.42 2.08
N ASN A 143 22.18 -0.84 2.26
CA ASN A 143 21.88 -1.73 1.13
C ASN A 143 20.69 -1.24 0.31
N LEU A 144 19.60 -0.78 0.96
CA LEU A 144 18.46 -0.16 0.26
C LEU A 144 18.92 1.04 -0.58
N PHE A 145 19.73 1.93 -0.03
CA PHE A 145 20.21 3.13 -0.73
C PHE A 145 21.20 2.81 -1.87
N SER A 146 21.88 1.68 -1.84
CA SER A 146 22.77 1.23 -2.92
C SER A 146 22.01 0.61 -4.09
N SER A 147 20.76 0.17 -3.89
CA SER A 147 19.94 -0.42 -4.94
C SER A 147 19.46 0.66 -5.92
N GLN A 148 20.05 0.71 -7.11
CA GLN A 148 19.59 1.62 -8.17
C GLN A 148 18.15 1.30 -8.61
N THR A 149 17.83 0.03 -8.72
CA THR A 149 16.49 -0.48 -9.12
C THR A 149 15.36 0.11 -8.29
N LEU A 150 15.58 0.26 -6.97
CA LEU A 150 14.58 0.75 -6.04
C LEU A 150 14.15 2.21 -6.32
N PHE A 151 15.01 2.99 -6.97
CA PHE A 151 14.82 4.43 -7.21
C PHE A 151 14.63 4.78 -8.71
N GLN A 152 14.55 3.77 -9.58
CA GLN A 152 14.28 3.96 -11.00
C GLN A 152 12.79 3.72 -11.28
N TYR A 153 12.03 4.80 -11.40
CA TYR A 153 10.61 4.76 -11.75
C TYR A 153 10.15 6.11 -12.33
N THR A 154 9.07 6.08 -13.10
CA THR A 154 8.32 7.27 -13.48
C THR A 154 7.16 7.42 -12.52
N PRO A 155 7.07 8.51 -11.73
CA PRO A 155 6.00 8.68 -10.76
C PRO A 155 4.63 8.72 -11.42
N CYS A 156 3.67 8.03 -10.81
CA CYS A 156 2.25 8.08 -11.18
C CYS A 156 1.39 8.07 -9.92
N LEU A 157 0.07 8.14 -10.07
CA LEU A 157 -0.85 7.95 -8.96
C LEU A 157 -0.88 6.48 -8.55
N VAL A 158 -0.58 6.21 -7.29
CA VAL A 158 -0.44 4.87 -6.68
C VAL A 158 -1.40 4.75 -5.51
N HIS A 159 -2.11 3.63 -5.41
CA HIS A 159 -2.97 3.32 -4.26
C HIS A 159 -2.17 3.16 -2.97
N ASN A 160 -0.99 2.53 -3.08
CA ASN A 160 0.01 2.34 -2.03
C ASN A 160 -0.42 1.44 -0.85
N ASP A 161 -1.60 0.84 -0.92
CA ASP A 161 -2.13 -0.21 -0.05
C ASP A 161 -3.07 -1.12 -0.86
N PHE A 162 -2.63 -1.51 -2.08
CA PHE A 162 -3.42 -2.33 -3.00
C PHE A 162 -3.35 -3.80 -2.58
N SER A 163 -4.18 -4.15 -1.59
CA SER A 163 -4.27 -5.48 -0.99
C SER A 163 -5.69 -6.03 -1.11
N ALA A 164 -5.86 -7.35 -0.98
CA ALA A 164 -7.15 -8.04 -1.06
C ALA A 164 -8.20 -7.48 -0.07
N ASP A 165 -7.75 -6.92 1.06
CA ASP A 165 -8.62 -6.29 2.06
C ASP A 165 -9.28 -5.00 1.54
N ASN A 166 -8.69 -4.35 0.54
CA ASN A 166 -9.18 -3.11 -0.07
C ASN A 166 -9.92 -3.35 -1.39
N LEU A 167 -10.09 -4.63 -1.78
CA LEU A 167 -10.80 -5.04 -2.99
C LEU A 167 -12.18 -5.59 -2.64
N ILE A 168 -13.18 -5.17 -3.41
CA ILE A 168 -14.57 -5.63 -3.30
C ILE A 168 -14.91 -6.48 -4.51
N PHE A 169 -15.45 -7.66 -4.25
CA PHE A 169 -15.77 -8.65 -5.27
C PHE A 169 -17.28 -8.90 -5.35
N ARG A 170 -17.76 -9.21 -6.55
CA ARG A 170 -19.10 -9.74 -6.85
C ARG A 170 -18.99 -10.83 -7.90
N ASN A 171 -19.58 -11.99 -7.64
CA ASN A 171 -19.56 -13.15 -8.56
C ASN A 171 -18.13 -13.48 -9.01
N ASP A 172 -17.20 -13.51 -8.03
CA ASP A 172 -15.78 -13.82 -8.21
C ASP A 172 -15.02 -12.90 -9.20
N ARG A 173 -15.55 -11.71 -9.44
CA ARG A 173 -14.94 -10.66 -10.27
C ARG A 173 -14.71 -9.41 -9.42
N LEU A 174 -13.68 -8.66 -9.74
CA LEU A 174 -13.45 -7.36 -9.12
C LEU A 174 -14.63 -6.42 -9.42
N TYR A 175 -15.22 -5.88 -8.38
CA TYR A 175 -16.33 -4.93 -8.50
C TYR A 175 -15.90 -3.51 -8.17
N GLY A 176 -15.02 -3.34 -7.20
CA GLY A 176 -14.54 -2.04 -6.80
C GLY A 176 -13.31 -2.08 -5.91
N VAL A 177 -12.68 -0.91 -5.78
CA VAL A 177 -11.49 -0.68 -4.95
C VAL A 177 -11.78 0.43 -3.95
N MET A 178 -11.36 0.26 -2.72
CA MET A 178 -11.60 1.23 -1.63
C MET A 178 -10.33 1.56 -0.87
N ASP A 179 -10.45 2.48 0.07
CA ASP A 179 -9.41 2.90 1.04
C ASP A 179 -8.13 3.48 0.42
N PHE A 180 -8.30 4.61 -0.27
CA PHE A 180 -7.19 5.38 -0.85
C PHE A 180 -6.49 6.31 0.18
N GLY A 181 -6.60 6.01 1.48
CA GLY A 181 -6.02 6.85 2.54
C GLY A 181 -4.50 6.98 2.49
N ASP A 182 -3.81 5.97 1.95
CA ASP A 182 -2.36 5.89 1.88
C ASP A 182 -1.80 6.23 0.47
N PHE A 183 -2.63 6.77 -0.44
CA PHE A 183 -2.21 7.08 -1.79
C PHE A 183 -1.03 8.05 -1.88
N ILE A 184 -0.22 7.88 -2.90
CA ILE A 184 0.93 8.74 -3.23
C ILE A 184 1.01 9.00 -4.74
N ILE A 185 1.79 10.02 -5.11
CA ILE A 185 2.35 10.14 -6.44
C ILE A 185 3.79 9.64 -6.35
N GLY A 186 4.02 8.43 -6.83
CA GLY A 186 5.28 7.72 -6.58
C GLY A 186 5.52 6.55 -7.52
N ASP A 187 6.24 5.57 -7.01
CA ASP A 187 6.62 4.36 -7.75
C ASP A 187 5.41 3.44 -7.97
N PRO A 188 4.99 3.18 -9.23
CA PRO A 188 3.89 2.28 -9.53
C PRO A 188 4.08 0.87 -8.98
N ASP A 189 5.33 0.43 -8.79
CA ASP A 189 5.62 -0.91 -8.28
C ASP A 189 5.19 -1.09 -6.81
N ASN A 190 4.90 0.00 -6.09
CA ASN A 190 4.36 -0.11 -4.74
C ASN A 190 3.01 -0.85 -4.71
N ASP A 191 2.17 -0.72 -5.73
CA ASP A 191 0.88 -1.40 -5.80
C ASP A 191 1.00 -2.90 -6.08
N PHE A 192 2.18 -3.36 -6.50
CA PHE A 192 2.45 -4.79 -6.66
C PHE A 192 3.05 -5.46 -5.42
N TYR A 193 3.45 -4.69 -4.39
CA TYR A 193 4.11 -5.29 -3.23
C TYR A 193 3.23 -6.27 -2.48
N CYS A 194 1.97 -5.93 -2.20
CA CYS A 194 1.04 -6.82 -1.52
C CYS A 194 0.72 -8.05 -2.35
N ILE A 195 0.40 -7.88 -3.64
CA ILE A 195 0.00 -9.00 -4.52
C ILE A 195 1.18 -9.91 -4.93
N LEU A 196 2.43 -9.46 -4.78
CA LEU A 196 3.65 -10.25 -4.99
C LEU A 196 4.24 -10.79 -3.68
N ASP A 197 3.66 -10.45 -2.54
CA ASP A 197 4.08 -10.95 -1.24
C ASP A 197 3.99 -12.49 -1.18
N SER A 198 4.93 -13.09 -0.48
CA SER A 198 4.94 -14.53 -0.23
C SER A 198 3.88 -14.98 0.78
N SER A 199 3.22 -14.06 1.47
CA SER A 199 2.13 -14.35 2.40
C SER A 199 0.89 -14.88 1.66
N ARG A 200 -0.05 -15.42 2.44
CA ARG A 200 -1.32 -15.91 1.89
C ARG A 200 -2.44 -14.87 1.97
N ASP A 201 -2.10 -13.65 2.34
CA ASP A 201 -3.11 -12.61 2.54
C ASP A 201 -3.62 -12.08 1.19
N ASP A 202 -2.77 -12.07 0.15
CA ASP A 202 -3.04 -11.56 -1.20
C ASP A 202 -2.85 -12.60 -2.31
N PHE A 203 -3.40 -13.77 -2.18
CA PHE A 203 -3.45 -14.84 -3.19
C PHE A 203 -2.11 -15.43 -3.64
N GLY A 204 -0.97 -14.85 -3.24
CA GLY A 204 0.38 -15.36 -3.44
C GLY A 204 1.04 -14.96 -4.77
N LYS A 205 2.36 -15.18 -4.85
CA LYS A 205 3.22 -14.71 -5.96
C LYS A 205 2.76 -15.15 -7.35
N ASP A 206 2.21 -16.34 -7.50
CA ASP A 206 1.77 -16.83 -8.81
C ASP A 206 0.59 -16.02 -9.34
N PHE A 207 -0.30 -15.58 -8.47
CA PHE A 207 -1.36 -14.65 -8.82
C PHE A 207 -0.78 -13.28 -9.19
N GLY A 208 0.14 -12.75 -8.39
CA GLY A 208 0.81 -11.47 -8.67
C GLY A 208 1.51 -11.47 -10.04
N ARG A 209 2.14 -12.59 -10.44
CA ARG A 209 2.72 -12.74 -11.78
C ARG A 209 1.68 -12.72 -12.89
N LYS A 210 0.49 -13.28 -12.67
CA LYS A 210 -0.63 -13.15 -13.61
C LYS A 210 -1.07 -11.69 -13.76
N VAL A 211 -1.17 -10.96 -12.65
CA VAL A 211 -1.49 -9.52 -12.66
C VAL A 211 -0.43 -8.73 -13.43
N LEU A 212 0.87 -8.92 -13.16
CA LEU A 212 1.96 -8.27 -13.88
C LEU A 212 1.90 -8.52 -15.40
N ARG A 213 1.60 -9.78 -15.80
CA ARG A 213 1.45 -10.16 -17.21
C ARG A 213 0.29 -9.42 -17.88
N HIS A 214 -0.88 -9.38 -17.23
CA HIS A 214 -2.05 -8.67 -17.75
C HIS A 214 -1.90 -7.15 -17.71
N TYR A 215 -1.17 -6.64 -16.73
CA TYR A 215 -0.77 -5.23 -16.66
C TYR A 215 0.16 -4.85 -17.81
N ALA A 216 0.83 -5.82 -18.44
CA ALA A 216 1.90 -5.65 -19.41
C ALA A 216 3.06 -4.82 -18.84
N HIS A 217 3.50 -5.22 -17.63
CA HIS A 217 4.59 -4.52 -16.94
C HIS A 217 5.87 -4.52 -17.80
N PRO A 218 6.53 -3.37 -18.02
CA PRO A 218 7.68 -3.28 -18.94
C PRO A 218 8.89 -4.09 -18.48
N ALA A 219 9.00 -4.34 -17.16
CA ALA A 219 10.09 -5.08 -16.54
C ALA A 219 9.56 -5.85 -15.32
N PRO A 220 8.81 -6.95 -15.49
CA PRO A 220 8.15 -7.68 -14.39
C PRO A 220 9.15 -8.23 -13.37
N GLU A 221 10.36 -8.60 -13.80
CA GLU A 221 11.45 -9.04 -12.93
C GLU A 221 11.93 -7.92 -11.98
N ILE A 222 11.84 -6.66 -12.40
CA ILE A 222 12.16 -5.50 -11.57
C ILE A 222 11.07 -5.31 -10.50
N ALA A 223 9.79 -5.42 -10.87
CA ALA A 223 8.69 -5.33 -9.92
C ALA A 223 8.75 -6.46 -8.89
N GLU A 224 9.00 -7.71 -9.31
CA GLU A 224 9.22 -8.84 -8.39
C GLU A 224 10.41 -8.56 -7.46
N ARG A 225 11.50 -8.04 -7.98
CA ARG A 225 12.68 -7.72 -7.17
C ARG A 225 12.40 -6.62 -6.14
N LYS A 226 11.69 -5.57 -6.52
CA LYS A 226 11.26 -4.51 -5.59
C LYS A 226 10.34 -5.05 -4.50
N ALA A 227 9.41 -5.95 -4.83
CA ALA A 227 8.54 -6.60 -3.86
C ALA A 227 9.34 -7.47 -2.86
N GLU A 228 10.35 -8.23 -3.32
CA GLU A 228 11.25 -8.99 -2.45
C GLU A 228 12.07 -8.08 -1.52
N ILE A 229 12.55 -6.95 -2.04
CA ILE A 229 13.21 -5.94 -1.22
C ILE A 229 12.25 -5.42 -0.15
N HIS A 230 11.01 -5.06 -0.53
CA HIS A 230 9.99 -4.58 0.40
C HIS A 230 9.67 -5.62 1.49
N GLU A 231 9.42 -6.87 1.11
CA GLU A 231 9.16 -7.97 2.04
C GLU A 231 10.31 -8.13 3.05
N SER A 232 11.55 -7.98 2.60
CA SER A 232 12.73 -8.17 3.41
C SER A 232 12.93 -7.09 4.48
N TYR A 233 12.59 -5.82 4.21
CA TYR A 233 12.68 -4.75 5.21
C TYR A 233 11.35 -4.46 5.94
N TRP A 234 10.26 -5.15 5.59
CA TRP A 234 8.96 -5.05 6.25
C TRP A 234 9.01 -5.01 7.79
N PRO A 235 9.90 -5.77 8.49
CA PRO A 235 10.02 -5.65 9.94
C PRO A 235 10.36 -4.24 10.45
N LEU A 236 11.07 -3.43 9.66
CA LEU A 236 11.37 -2.04 10.00
C LEU A 236 10.10 -1.18 9.81
N GLU A 237 9.40 -1.35 8.69
CA GLU A 237 8.11 -0.70 8.47
C GLU A 237 7.08 -1.06 9.54
N GLN A 238 7.04 -2.31 10.01
CA GLN A 238 6.18 -2.70 11.13
C GLN A 238 6.46 -1.90 12.41
N ILE A 239 7.73 -1.61 12.71
CA ILE A 239 8.10 -0.77 13.87
C ILE A 239 7.60 0.65 13.65
N PHE A 240 7.84 1.21 12.47
CA PHE A 240 7.45 2.56 12.09
C PHE A 240 5.92 2.75 12.15
N LEU A 241 5.16 1.91 11.46
CA LEU A 241 3.69 1.93 11.44
C LEU A 241 3.11 1.66 12.83
N GLY A 242 3.72 0.73 13.59
CA GLY A 242 3.32 0.42 14.95
C GLY A 242 3.41 1.63 15.87
N SER A 243 4.44 2.46 15.71
CA SER A 243 4.58 3.72 16.45
C SER A 243 3.48 4.70 16.07
N ARG A 244 3.28 4.95 14.78
CA ARG A 244 2.25 5.86 14.27
C ARG A 244 0.84 5.44 14.67
N ARG A 245 0.57 4.13 14.68
CA ARG A 245 -0.71 3.53 15.11
C ARG A 245 -0.82 3.35 16.63
N ARG A 246 0.22 3.71 17.42
CA ARG A 246 0.33 3.45 18.87
C ARG A 246 0.06 1.98 19.23
N ASN A 247 0.52 1.06 18.38
CA ASN A 247 0.35 -0.39 18.53
C ASN A 247 1.65 -1.04 19.00
N ALA A 248 1.82 -1.16 20.32
CA ALA A 248 3.01 -1.76 20.92
C ALA A 248 3.20 -3.25 20.54
N ALA A 249 2.12 -3.98 20.25
CA ALA A 249 2.23 -5.37 19.81
C ALA A 249 2.87 -5.46 18.43
N TYR A 250 2.52 -4.54 17.53
CA TYR A 250 3.06 -4.46 16.17
C TYR A 250 4.55 -4.10 16.19
N ILE A 251 4.95 -3.12 17.04
CA ILE A 251 6.37 -2.79 17.28
C ILE A 251 7.15 -4.02 17.76
N ARG A 252 6.62 -4.74 18.77
CA ARG A 252 7.28 -5.94 19.31
C ARG A 252 7.42 -7.05 18.26
N GLN A 253 6.42 -7.21 17.39
CA GLN A 253 6.48 -8.19 16.30
C GLN A 253 7.57 -7.81 15.29
N GLY A 254 7.61 -6.57 14.82
CA GLY A 254 8.64 -6.07 13.92
C GLY A 254 10.04 -6.23 14.52
N LEU A 255 10.23 -5.83 15.79
CA LEU A 255 11.50 -5.95 16.48
C LEU A 255 11.97 -7.41 16.61
N ARG A 256 11.06 -8.35 16.87
CA ARG A 256 11.38 -9.78 16.94
C ARG A 256 11.83 -10.33 15.59
N LYS A 257 11.17 -9.94 14.50
CA LYS A 257 11.56 -10.30 13.14
C LYS A 257 12.91 -9.66 12.79
N LEU A 258 13.08 -8.37 13.05
CA LEU A 258 14.31 -7.62 12.77
C LEU A 258 15.55 -8.23 13.44
N ARG A 259 15.43 -8.69 14.69
CA ARG A 259 16.55 -9.36 15.40
C ARG A 259 17.02 -10.62 14.71
N ARG A 260 16.14 -11.32 13.99
CA ARG A 260 16.43 -12.59 13.29
C ARG A 260 16.92 -12.36 11.86
N LEU A 261 16.73 -11.19 11.29
CA LEU A 261 17.19 -10.90 9.95
C LEU A 261 18.73 -10.92 9.87
N ASP A 262 19.25 -11.50 8.80
CA ASP A 262 20.66 -11.38 8.45
C ASP A 262 20.84 -10.18 7.52
N PRO A 263 21.59 -9.13 7.89
CA PRO A 263 21.85 -7.99 7.02
C PRO A 263 22.51 -8.36 5.69
N LYS A 264 23.23 -9.48 5.63
CA LYS A 264 23.87 -9.97 4.40
C LYS A 264 22.86 -10.54 3.39
N ALA A 265 21.65 -10.92 3.83
CA ALA A 265 20.59 -11.34 2.94
C ALA A 265 20.03 -10.21 2.06
N PHE A 266 20.43 -8.96 2.34
CA PHE A 266 20.01 -7.73 1.64
C PHE A 266 21.05 -7.25 0.61
N VAL A 267 21.88 -8.11 0.09
CA VAL A 267 22.75 -7.76 -1.05
C VAL A 267 21.90 -7.76 -2.31
N PHE A 268 21.58 -6.58 -2.83
CA PHE A 268 20.73 -6.35 -3.98
C PHE A 268 21.54 -5.98 -5.22
#